data_757c6dd4f9a2c54e2a984e97eeb7963d
#
_entry.id   757c6dd4f9a2c54e2a984e97eeb7963d
#
_cell.length_a   1.000
_cell.length_b   1.000
_cell.length_c   1.000
_cell.angle_alpha   90.00
_cell.angle_beta   90.00
_cell.angle_gamma   90.00
#
_symmetry.space_group_name_H-M   'P 1'
#
loop_
_entity.id
_entity.type
_entity.pdbx_description
1 polymer ?
#
loop_
_entity_poly.entity_id
_entity_poly.type
_entity_poly.pdbx_seq_one_letter_code
_entity_poly.pdbx_strand_id
1 'polypeptide(L)'
;MKHVLLIALTLFLAAPHFTQAATVIDMVFPVDGSADYSDDFYDARSGGRYHYATDLMAAKMTPVLATVDGEIAFAPMTEPYYGFMLTLDGDDGYTYNYIHLNNDTPGTDDSNGGNEYAYAAGIERGERVERGQHIGWVGDSGNAESVGAHLHFEIYDGGTPINPYESLLAADGHVGDLSYDVAEELARASSISVDKELDNNNDAACEADSLIRTEDSSTVYYCGTDGGRYVFQNESTFFSWYDNFDEVEFVTSDEMASIPLSGNVTYKPGSFMIKILSSPKVYAVGHGGSLHWVASNADTESLYGSNWALFIRDIPDGFWGAYEVGEEVTNVY
;
A
#
# COMPACT_ATOMS: atom_id res chain seq x y z
N MET A 1 -45.79 -69.58 -1.63
CA MET A 1 -44.58 -68.96 -1.04
C MET A 1 -44.54 -67.51 -1.48
N LYS A 2 -44.85 -66.55 -0.56
CA LYS A 2 -44.86 -65.13 -0.88
C LYS A 2 -43.50 -64.57 -0.44
N HIS A 3 -42.70 -64.07 -1.40
CA HIS A 3 -41.41 -63.39 -1.11
C HIS A 3 -41.71 -61.93 -0.71
N VAL A 4 -41.34 -61.57 0.52
CA VAL A 4 -41.37 -60.18 1.00
C VAL A 4 -40.01 -59.59 0.68
N LEU A 5 -40.00 -58.57 -0.16
CA LEU A 5 -38.81 -57.82 -0.52
C LEU A 5 -38.64 -56.68 0.52
N LEU A 6 -37.62 -56.80 1.36
CA LEU A 6 -37.24 -55.74 2.31
C LEU A 6 -36.36 -54.72 1.58
N ILE A 7 -36.90 -53.49 1.37
CA ILE A 7 -36.10 -52.38 0.85
C ILE A 7 -35.52 -51.67 2.06
N ALA A 8 -34.19 -51.77 2.22
CA ALA A 8 -33.45 -51.00 3.22
C ALA A 8 -33.25 -49.57 2.69
N LEU A 9 -33.93 -48.60 3.30
CA LEU A 9 -33.76 -47.20 3.05
C LEU A 9 -32.56 -46.67 3.86
N THR A 10 -31.39 -46.52 3.19
CA THR A 10 -30.19 -45.90 3.77
C THR A 10 -30.40 -44.39 3.81
N LEU A 11 -30.66 -43.85 5.01
CA LEU A 11 -30.69 -42.41 5.26
C LEU A 11 -29.26 -41.87 5.30
N PHE A 12 -28.84 -41.16 4.25
CA PHE A 12 -27.61 -40.37 4.25
C PHE A 12 -27.86 -39.12 5.12
N LEU A 13 -27.37 -39.16 6.35
CA LEU A 13 -27.23 -37.95 7.16
C LEU A 13 -26.07 -37.14 6.58
N ALA A 14 -26.38 -36.08 5.83
CA ALA A 14 -25.40 -35.05 5.50
C ALA A 14 -24.93 -34.40 6.81
N ALA A 15 -23.67 -34.60 7.15
CA ALA A 15 -23.04 -33.85 8.24
C ALA A 15 -23.09 -32.36 7.91
N PRO A 16 -23.44 -31.49 8.87
CA PRO A 16 -23.36 -30.06 8.64
C PRO A 16 -21.89 -29.71 8.35
N HIS A 17 -21.61 -29.17 7.19
CA HIS A 17 -20.34 -28.52 6.91
C HIS A 17 -20.35 -27.22 7.73
N PHE A 18 -19.65 -27.20 8.87
CA PHE A 18 -19.29 -25.96 9.52
C PHE A 18 -18.24 -25.30 8.62
N THR A 19 -18.62 -24.28 7.88
CA THR A 19 -17.68 -23.33 7.33
C THR A 19 -17.05 -22.63 8.53
N GLN A 20 -15.80 -22.95 8.85
CA GLN A 20 -15.03 -22.18 9.81
C GLN A 20 -14.94 -20.76 9.22
N ALA A 21 -15.36 -19.76 9.98
CA ALA A 21 -15.17 -18.37 9.59
C ALA A 21 -13.67 -18.14 9.37
N ALA A 22 -13.32 -17.40 8.32
CA ALA A 22 -11.93 -17.00 8.09
C ALA A 22 -11.44 -16.22 9.33
N THR A 23 -10.22 -16.50 9.74
CA THR A 23 -9.56 -15.71 10.79
C THR A 23 -9.20 -14.36 10.17
N VAL A 24 -9.78 -13.29 10.69
CA VAL A 24 -9.41 -11.91 10.30
C VAL A 24 -8.52 -11.36 11.40
N ILE A 25 -7.33 -10.94 11.03
CA ILE A 25 -6.31 -10.40 11.93
C ILE A 25 -6.36 -8.88 11.83
N ASP A 26 -6.36 -8.20 12.97
CA ASP A 26 -6.25 -6.75 13.05
C ASP A 26 -4.81 -6.32 12.77
N MET A 27 -4.59 -5.73 11.60
CA MET A 27 -3.27 -5.36 11.12
C MET A 27 -3.30 -4.12 10.22
N VAL A 28 -2.14 -3.48 10.03
CA VAL A 28 -1.94 -2.47 8.98
C VAL A 28 -1.73 -3.18 7.64
N PHE A 29 -2.19 -2.58 6.56
CA PHE A 29 -1.92 -3.06 5.21
C PHE A 29 -0.40 -3.05 4.94
N PRO A 30 0.21 -4.16 4.46
CA PRO A 30 1.66 -4.32 4.46
C PRO A 30 2.40 -3.51 3.40
N VAL A 31 1.70 -2.77 2.54
CA VAL A 31 2.28 -1.93 1.47
C VAL A 31 1.74 -0.51 1.62
N ASP A 32 2.65 0.47 1.76
CA ASP A 32 2.29 1.89 1.78
C ASP A 32 2.15 2.41 0.34
N GLY A 33 0.99 2.10 -0.26
CA GLY A 33 0.69 2.47 -1.62
C GLY A 33 -0.39 1.60 -2.25
N SER A 34 -0.71 1.88 -3.50
CA SER A 34 -1.65 1.07 -4.27
C SER A 34 -1.07 -0.31 -4.54
N ALA A 35 -1.85 -1.35 -4.30
CA ALA A 35 -1.52 -2.72 -4.66
C ALA A 35 -2.77 -3.41 -5.22
N ASP A 36 -2.60 -4.09 -6.36
CA ASP A 36 -3.62 -4.95 -6.94
C ASP A 36 -3.44 -6.38 -6.40
N TYR A 37 -4.49 -6.99 -5.88
CA TYR A 37 -4.43 -8.36 -5.37
C TYR A 37 -5.79 -9.07 -5.48
N SER A 38 -5.74 -10.39 -5.37
CA SER A 38 -6.93 -11.25 -5.35
C SER A 38 -6.71 -12.41 -4.37
N ASP A 39 -7.78 -13.14 -4.05
CA ASP A 39 -7.63 -14.38 -3.27
C ASP A 39 -6.99 -15.47 -4.14
N ASP A 40 -5.67 -15.54 -4.11
CA ASP A 40 -4.83 -16.52 -4.80
C ASP A 40 -4.19 -17.55 -3.83
N PHE A 41 -4.67 -17.57 -2.58
CA PHE A 41 -4.26 -18.54 -1.58
C PHE A 41 -4.67 -19.96 -2.01
N TYR A 42 -3.76 -20.93 -1.90
CA TYR A 42 -3.91 -22.28 -2.39
C TYR A 42 -3.93 -22.45 -3.92
N ASP A 43 -3.64 -21.44 -4.69
CA ASP A 43 -3.46 -21.59 -6.12
C ASP A 43 -2.31 -22.55 -6.44
N ALA A 44 -2.53 -23.41 -7.44
CA ALA A 44 -1.55 -24.39 -7.84
C ALA A 44 -0.33 -23.72 -8.50
N ARG A 45 0.87 -23.99 -7.97
CA ARG A 45 2.14 -23.50 -8.50
C ARG A 45 2.92 -24.65 -9.17
N SER A 46 3.94 -24.31 -9.94
CA SER A 46 4.80 -25.29 -10.60
C SER A 46 5.44 -26.28 -9.61
N GLY A 47 5.64 -27.52 -10.04
CA GLY A 47 6.25 -28.57 -9.19
C GLY A 47 5.33 -29.18 -8.14
N GLY A 48 4.01 -28.99 -8.24
CA GLY A 48 3.02 -29.55 -7.32
C GLY A 48 2.94 -28.83 -5.97
N ARG A 49 3.44 -27.62 -5.88
CA ARG A 49 3.31 -26.72 -4.72
C ARG A 49 1.99 -25.97 -4.75
N TYR A 50 1.64 -25.39 -3.63
CA TYR A 50 0.52 -24.47 -3.50
C TYR A 50 1.02 -23.09 -3.06
N HIS A 51 0.26 -22.05 -3.38
CA HIS A 51 0.51 -20.69 -2.97
C HIS A 51 -0.04 -20.48 -1.56
N TYR A 52 0.83 -20.28 -0.57
CA TYR A 52 0.44 -20.05 0.82
C TYR A 52 0.55 -18.57 1.21
N ALA A 53 0.20 -17.69 0.27
CA ALA A 53 0.34 -16.25 0.37
C ALA A 53 -0.80 -15.54 -0.36
N THR A 54 -0.79 -14.21 -0.28
CA THR A 54 -1.43 -13.33 -1.26
C THR A 54 -0.33 -12.48 -1.91
N ASP A 55 -0.30 -12.46 -3.25
CA ASP A 55 0.63 -11.64 -4.01
C ASP A 55 0.04 -10.22 -4.18
N LEU A 56 0.69 -9.22 -3.56
CA LEU A 56 0.30 -7.81 -3.63
C LEU A 56 1.12 -7.14 -4.73
N MET A 57 0.51 -6.99 -5.92
CA MET A 57 1.16 -6.38 -7.08
C MET A 57 1.31 -4.87 -6.86
N ALA A 58 2.51 -4.41 -6.63
CA ALA A 58 2.82 -3.01 -6.37
C ALA A 58 4.11 -2.61 -7.09
N ALA A 59 4.33 -1.30 -7.25
CA ALA A 59 5.54 -0.79 -7.90
C ALA A 59 6.81 -1.13 -7.09
N LYS A 60 7.94 -1.37 -7.78
CA LYS A 60 9.25 -1.44 -7.11
C LYS A 60 9.46 -0.20 -6.25
N MET A 61 10.14 -0.37 -5.12
CA MET A 61 10.41 0.70 -4.15
C MET A 61 9.17 1.28 -3.46
N THR A 62 7.99 0.66 -3.57
CA THR A 62 6.88 0.98 -2.67
C THR A 62 7.25 0.53 -1.26
N PRO A 63 7.07 1.38 -0.22
CA PRO A 63 7.42 0.99 1.15
C PRO A 63 6.63 -0.23 1.63
N VAL A 64 7.31 -1.12 2.33
CA VAL A 64 6.71 -2.26 3.03
C VAL A 64 6.65 -1.95 4.52
N LEU A 65 5.47 -2.13 5.12
CA LEU A 65 5.20 -1.79 6.51
C LEU A 65 5.10 -3.03 7.39
N ALA A 66 5.52 -2.92 8.64
CA ALA A 66 5.24 -3.93 9.66
C ALA A 66 3.73 -3.97 9.92
N THR A 67 3.10 -5.10 9.68
CA THR A 67 1.64 -5.25 9.84
C THR A 67 1.16 -5.13 11.27
N VAL A 68 2.01 -5.49 12.22
CA VAL A 68 1.76 -5.47 13.66
C VAL A 68 3.03 -5.10 14.41
N ASP A 69 2.95 -4.82 15.71
CA ASP A 69 4.12 -4.74 16.59
C ASP A 69 4.80 -6.12 16.68
N GLY A 70 6.13 -6.16 16.72
CA GLY A 70 6.85 -7.43 16.79
C GLY A 70 8.37 -7.30 16.75
N GLU A 71 9.03 -8.45 16.55
CA GLU A 71 10.49 -8.53 16.40
C GLU A 71 10.84 -9.13 15.03
N ILE A 72 11.81 -8.58 14.35
CA ILE A 72 12.35 -9.14 13.10
C ILE A 72 13.09 -10.44 13.39
N ALA A 73 12.45 -11.57 13.14
CA ALA A 73 13.03 -12.90 13.40
C ALA A 73 14.05 -13.32 12.33
N PHE A 74 13.87 -12.82 11.09
CA PHE A 74 14.75 -13.14 9.97
C PHE A 74 14.88 -11.99 8.98
N ALA A 75 16.12 -11.65 8.62
CA ALA A 75 16.49 -10.66 7.61
C ALA A 75 17.85 -11.06 7.01
N PRO A 76 17.91 -11.77 5.87
CA PRO A 76 19.17 -12.22 5.30
C PRO A 76 19.98 -11.07 4.70
N MET A 77 21.27 -11.04 5.03
CA MET A 77 22.20 -10.02 4.53
C MET A 77 22.65 -10.29 3.08
N THR A 78 22.37 -11.47 2.55
CA THR A 78 22.69 -11.89 1.18
C THR A 78 21.45 -12.48 0.57
N GLU A 79 21.16 -12.13 -0.66
CA GLU A 79 19.96 -12.55 -1.36
C GLU A 79 19.90 -14.08 -1.51
N PRO A 80 18.85 -14.74 -0.96
CA PRO A 80 18.61 -16.17 -1.16
C PRO A 80 17.94 -16.42 -2.51
N TYR A 81 17.82 -17.70 -2.91
CA TYR A 81 17.14 -18.11 -4.15
C TYR A 81 15.68 -17.58 -4.26
N TYR A 82 14.98 -17.48 -3.14
CA TYR A 82 13.61 -16.96 -3.07
C TYR A 82 13.54 -15.42 -2.95
N GLY A 83 14.67 -14.73 -3.07
CA GLY A 83 14.76 -13.28 -2.95
C GLY A 83 14.93 -12.79 -1.51
N PHE A 84 15.14 -11.49 -1.36
CA PHE A 84 15.16 -10.85 -0.06
C PHE A 84 13.79 -10.99 0.61
N MET A 85 13.81 -11.26 1.91
CA MET A 85 12.61 -11.37 2.71
C MET A 85 12.82 -10.88 4.14
N LEU A 86 11.73 -10.53 4.80
CA LEU A 86 11.66 -10.31 6.25
C LEU A 86 10.68 -11.31 6.85
N THR A 87 11.02 -11.82 8.03
CA THR A 87 10.06 -12.50 8.90
C THR A 87 9.86 -11.66 10.15
N LEU A 88 8.64 -11.30 10.44
CA LEU A 88 8.21 -10.61 11.65
C LEU A 88 7.48 -11.60 12.56
N ASP A 89 7.99 -11.84 13.76
CA ASP A 89 7.26 -12.52 14.82
C ASP A 89 6.42 -11.47 15.56
N GLY A 90 5.11 -11.48 15.30
CA GLY A 90 4.16 -10.53 15.83
C GLY A 90 3.89 -10.75 17.32
N ASP A 91 3.66 -9.67 18.06
CA ASP A 91 3.24 -9.71 19.47
C ASP A 91 1.84 -10.31 19.64
N ASP A 92 1.07 -10.41 18.55
CA ASP A 92 -0.22 -11.08 18.46
C ASP A 92 -0.12 -12.62 18.37
N GLY A 93 1.10 -13.14 18.23
CA GLY A 93 1.40 -14.56 18.18
C GLY A 93 1.40 -15.18 16.78
N TYR A 94 1.20 -14.39 15.74
CA TYR A 94 1.34 -14.79 14.34
C TYR A 94 2.76 -14.48 13.82
N THR A 95 3.16 -15.19 12.77
CA THR A 95 4.40 -14.92 12.05
C THR A 95 4.04 -14.42 10.65
N TYR A 96 4.68 -13.34 10.22
CA TYR A 96 4.45 -12.67 8.95
C TYR A 96 5.71 -12.74 8.09
N ASN A 97 5.58 -13.16 6.83
CA ASN A 97 6.67 -13.15 5.87
C ASN A 97 6.38 -12.14 4.76
N TYR A 98 7.38 -11.31 4.48
CA TYR A 98 7.41 -10.30 3.43
C TYR A 98 8.49 -10.72 2.44
N ILE A 99 8.13 -11.25 1.27
CA ILE A 99 9.05 -11.88 0.33
C ILE A 99 9.11 -11.09 -0.98
N HIS A 100 10.17 -11.27 -1.75
CA HIS A 100 10.49 -10.55 -2.98
C HIS A 100 10.76 -9.08 -2.76
N LEU A 101 11.36 -8.73 -1.61
CA LEU A 101 11.78 -7.35 -1.36
C LEU A 101 12.82 -6.92 -2.41
N ASN A 102 12.98 -5.63 -2.58
CA ASN A 102 13.80 -5.08 -3.65
C ASN A 102 15.27 -5.52 -3.57
N ASN A 103 15.86 -5.84 -4.72
CA ASN A 103 17.30 -6.16 -4.86
C ASN A 103 17.97 -5.26 -5.89
N ASP A 104 17.26 -4.32 -6.47
CA ASP A 104 17.78 -3.42 -7.49
C ASP A 104 18.31 -2.13 -6.89
N THR A 105 19.27 -1.54 -7.61
CA THR A 105 19.57 -0.13 -7.40
C THR A 105 18.33 0.70 -7.76
N PRO A 106 17.85 1.61 -6.86
CA PRO A 106 16.63 2.36 -7.11
C PRO A 106 16.60 3.02 -8.50
N GLY A 107 15.49 2.82 -9.21
CA GLY A 107 15.31 3.31 -10.57
C GLY A 107 15.87 2.41 -11.67
N THR A 108 16.39 1.24 -11.34
CA THR A 108 16.90 0.24 -12.28
C THR A 108 16.22 -1.11 -12.12
N ASP A 109 16.64 -2.09 -12.91
CA ASP A 109 16.29 -3.51 -12.85
C ASP A 109 17.60 -4.28 -13.06
N ASP A 110 18.54 -4.15 -12.09
CA ASP A 110 19.93 -4.56 -12.28
C ASP A 110 20.42 -5.61 -11.26
N SER A 111 19.58 -6.00 -10.30
CA SER A 111 19.86 -6.93 -9.20
C SER A 111 21.15 -6.59 -8.44
N ASN A 112 21.52 -5.30 -8.36
CA ASN A 112 22.75 -4.85 -7.72
C ASN A 112 22.52 -4.02 -6.42
N GLY A 113 21.25 -3.87 -6.00
CA GLY A 113 20.89 -3.08 -4.82
C GLY A 113 21.30 -3.73 -3.50
N GLY A 114 21.32 -5.05 -3.43
CA GLY A 114 21.65 -5.78 -2.21
C GLY A 114 20.66 -5.51 -1.07
N ASN A 115 21.05 -5.89 0.14
CA ASN A 115 20.20 -5.69 1.32
C ASN A 115 20.01 -4.21 1.72
N GLU A 116 20.87 -3.32 1.25
CA GLU A 116 20.74 -1.88 1.48
C GLU A 116 19.44 -1.31 0.90
N TYR A 117 19.00 -1.88 -0.24
CA TYR A 117 17.76 -1.44 -0.90
C TYR A 117 16.61 -2.46 -0.77
N ALA A 118 16.83 -3.53 -0.02
CA ALA A 118 15.77 -4.47 0.37
C ALA A 118 15.08 -4.04 1.66
N TYR A 119 15.86 -3.54 2.63
CA TYR A 119 15.39 -3.23 3.99
C TYR A 119 15.47 -1.73 4.26
N ALA A 120 14.56 -1.25 5.10
CA ALA A 120 14.65 0.11 5.62
C ALA A 120 15.85 0.25 6.58
N ALA A 121 16.31 1.48 6.76
CA ALA A 121 17.48 1.75 7.61
C ALA A 121 17.26 1.26 9.05
N GLY A 122 18.22 0.48 9.57
CA GLY A 122 18.17 -0.06 10.94
C GLY A 122 17.35 -1.35 11.07
N ILE A 123 16.76 -1.85 10.00
CA ILE A 123 16.01 -3.12 10.03
C ILE A 123 16.99 -4.30 9.87
N GLU A 124 17.15 -5.03 10.96
CA GLU A 124 17.97 -6.24 11.02
C GLU A 124 17.34 -7.27 11.96
N ARG A 125 17.84 -8.48 11.94
CA ARG A 125 17.37 -9.55 12.83
C ARG A 125 17.54 -9.16 14.29
N GLY A 126 16.46 -9.30 15.08
CA GLY A 126 16.38 -8.97 16.49
C GLY A 126 15.91 -7.55 16.77
N GLU A 127 15.70 -6.73 15.72
CA GLU A 127 15.14 -5.38 15.87
C GLU A 127 13.64 -5.44 16.17
N ARG A 128 13.22 -4.59 17.12
CA ARG A 128 11.79 -4.39 17.42
C ARG A 128 11.21 -3.35 16.47
N VAL A 129 10.05 -3.66 15.94
CA VAL A 129 9.31 -2.77 15.05
C VAL A 129 7.92 -2.49 15.60
N GLU A 130 7.41 -1.31 15.31
CA GLU A 130 6.05 -0.91 15.62
C GLU A 130 5.12 -1.13 14.41
N ARG A 131 3.85 -1.38 14.67
CA ARG A 131 2.81 -1.46 13.63
C ARG A 131 2.84 -0.22 12.75
N GLY A 132 2.89 -0.41 11.43
CA GLY A 132 3.00 0.67 10.45
C GLY A 132 4.42 1.19 10.22
N GLN A 133 5.42 0.70 10.95
CA GLN A 133 6.81 1.09 10.71
C GLN A 133 7.28 0.60 9.34
N HIS A 134 7.96 1.47 8.60
CA HIS A 134 8.62 1.11 7.35
C HIS A 134 9.76 0.11 7.59
N ILE A 135 9.67 -1.08 6.98
CA ILE A 135 10.63 -2.17 7.19
C ILE A 135 11.38 -2.60 5.94
N GLY A 136 10.92 -2.26 4.75
CA GLY A 136 11.57 -2.66 3.50
C GLY A 136 10.88 -2.06 2.27
N TRP A 137 11.22 -2.58 1.11
CA TRP A 137 10.75 -2.08 -0.17
C TRP A 137 10.23 -3.21 -1.05
N VAL A 138 9.10 -3.01 -1.71
CA VAL A 138 8.58 -3.94 -2.74
C VAL A 138 9.58 -4.06 -3.87
N GLY A 139 9.79 -5.28 -4.34
CA GLY A 139 10.64 -5.59 -5.48
C GLY A 139 10.17 -6.80 -6.26
N ASP A 140 11.09 -7.51 -6.85
CA ASP A 140 10.89 -8.75 -7.60
C ASP A 140 12.07 -9.73 -7.43
N SER A 141 12.81 -9.60 -6.33
CA SER A 141 14.03 -10.39 -6.08
C SER A 141 13.81 -11.91 -6.11
N GLY A 142 14.88 -12.63 -6.35
CA GLY A 142 14.92 -14.08 -6.36
C GLY A 142 14.17 -14.72 -7.52
N ASN A 143 13.23 -15.62 -7.24
CA ASN A 143 12.48 -16.29 -8.30
C ASN A 143 11.34 -15.43 -8.89
N ALA A 144 11.18 -14.19 -8.46
CA ALA A 144 10.22 -13.23 -9.00
C ALA A 144 10.79 -12.33 -10.11
N GLU A 145 12.10 -12.31 -10.37
CA GLU A 145 12.79 -11.51 -11.38
C GLU A 145 12.16 -11.50 -12.80
N SER A 146 11.39 -12.48 -13.14
CA SER A 146 10.75 -12.59 -14.45
C SER A 146 9.25 -12.31 -14.46
N VAL A 147 8.72 -11.87 -13.33
CA VAL A 147 7.30 -11.48 -13.16
C VAL A 147 7.23 -10.02 -12.69
N GLY A 148 6.03 -9.46 -12.64
CA GLY A 148 5.87 -8.08 -12.16
C GLY A 148 6.26 -7.94 -10.68
N ALA A 149 6.75 -6.77 -10.30
CA ALA A 149 7.08 -6.47 -8.91
C ALA A 149 5.87 -6.64 -8.00
N HIS A 150 6.07 -7.30 -6.87
CA HIS A 150 5.00 -7.58 -5.91
C HIS A 150 5.59 -7.92 -4.54
N LEU A 151 4.78 -7.76 -3.52
CA LEU A 151 5.03 -8.32 -2.20
C LEU A 151 4.29 -9.66 -2.09
N HIS A 152 5.02 -10.77 -1.97
CA HIS A 152 4.46 -12.06 -1.60
C HIS A 152 4.31 -12.08 -0.09
N PHE A 153 3.07 -12.00 0.39
CA PHE A 153 2.74 -11.82 1.80
C PHE A 153 2.11 -13.07 2.40
N GLU A 154 2.74 -13.62 3.44
CA GLU A 154 2.30 -14.83 4.12
C GLU A 154 2.00 -14.56 5.60
N ILE A 155 1.01 -15.28 6.15
CA ILE A 155 0.69 -15.30 7.58
C ILE A 155 0.70 -16.74 8.07
N TYR A 156 1.30 -16.99 9.25
CA TYR A 156 1.35 -18.31 9.87
C TYR A 156 0.86 -18.27 11.31
N ASP A 157 0.07 -19.28 11.70
CA ASP A 157 -0.28 -19.60 13.09
C ASP A 157 0.49 -20.87 13.50
N GLY A 158 1.51 -20.73 14.36
CA GLY A 158 2.33 -21.85 14.84
C GLY A 158 2.90 -22.72 13.72
N GLY A 159 3.22 -22.13 12.55
CA GLY A 159 3.74 -22.82 11.38
C GLY A 159 2.66 -23.34 10.41
N THR A 160 1.39 -23.10 10.66
CA THR A 160 0.29 -23.39 9.73
C THR A 160 -0.03 -22.12 8.93
N PRO A 161 -0.01 -22.18 7.58
CA PRO A 161 -0.34 -21.00 6.77
C PRO A 161 -1.82 -20.64 6.90
N ILE A 162 -2.09 -19.35 7.02
CA ILE A 162 -3.42 -18.74 7.04
C ILE A 162 -3.60 -17.95 5.77
N ASN A 163 -4.79 -17.99 5.15
CA ASN A 163 -5.11 -17.12 4.03
C ASN A 163 -5.09 -15.64 4.47
N PRO A 164 -4.21 -14.80 3.90
CA PRO A 164 -4.12 -13.39 4.28
C PRO A 164 -5.29 -12.54 3.78
N TYR A 165 -6.00 -12.98 2.75
CA TYR A 165 -6.89 -12.17 1.92
C TYR A 165 -7.94 -11.37 2.71
N GLU A 166 -8.70 -12.05 3.60
CA GLU A 166 -9.73 -11.37 4.41
C GLU A 166 -9.13 -10.38 5.42
N SER A 167 -7.93 -10.67 5.94
CA SER A 167 -7.19 -9.74 6.81
C SER A 167 -6.69 -8.53 6.03
N LEU A 168 -6.23 -8.71 4.79
CA LEU A 168 -5.82 -7.63 3.90
C LEU A 168 -6.99 -6.72 3.53
N LEU A 169 -8.19 -7.28 3.28
CA LEU A 169 -9.41 -6.49 3.00
C LEU A 169 -9.84 -5.64 4.21
N ALA A 170 -9.60 -6.15 5.42
CA ALA A 170 -9.98 -5.49 6.66
C ALA A 170 -8.87 -4.60 7.26
N ALA A 171 -7.67 -4.61 6.65
CA ALA A 171 -6.49 -3.95 7.20
C ALA A 171 -6.62 -2.43 7.20
N ASP A 172 -6.14 -1.80 8.28
CA ASP A 172 -6.00 -0.34 8.33
C ASP A 172 -5.01 0.15 7.25
N GLY A 173 -5.33 1.27 6.62
CA GLY A 173 -4.50 1.82 5.54
C GLY A 173 -4.64 1.10 4.19
N HIS A 174 -5.58 0.15 4.09
CA HIS A 174 -5.88 -0.48 2.81
C HIS A 174 -6.39 0.55 1.80
N VAL A 175 -5.58 0.85 0.79
CA VAL A 175 -6.00 1.62 -0.38
C VAL A 175 -6.61 0.63 -1.40
N GLY A 176 -7.66 -0.07 -0.97
CA GLY A 176 -8.41 -0.97 -1.83
C GLY A 176 -9.23 -0.20 -2.84
N ASP A 177 -9.42 -0.81 -3.97
CA ASP A 177 -10.16 -0.36 -5.13
C ASP A 177 -11.24 0.71 -4.81
N LEU A 178 -10.90 1.98 -5.01
CA LEU A 178 -11.80 3.13 -4.87
C LEU A 178 -13.11 2.97 -5.66
N SER A 179 -13.21 1.95 -6.52
CA SER A 179 -14.38 1.64 -7.32
C SER A 179 -15.52 1.01 -6.50
N TYR A 180 -15.22 0.30 -5.40
CA TYR A 180 -16.25 -0.38 -4.60
C TYR A 180 -16.88 0.57 -3.57
N ASP A 181 -16.07 1.32 -2.84
CA ASP A 181 -16.56 2.27 -1.83
C ASP A 181 -17.31 3.45 -2.45
N VAL A 182 -16.83 3.97 -3.58
CA VAL A 182 -17.51 5.05 -4.32
C VAL A 182 -18.84 4.56 -4.90
N ALA A 183 -18.93 3.31 -5.37
CA ALA A 183 -20.19 2.75 -5.88
C ALA A 183 -21.21 2.51 -4.76
N GLU A 184 -20.80 2.07 -3.57
CA GLU A 184 -21.70 1.88 -2.41
C GLU A 184 -22.11 3.23 -1.80
N GLU A 185 -21.19 4.20 -1.72
CA GLU A 185 -21.49 5.57 -1.26
C GLU A 185 -22.42 6.30 -2.22
N LEU A 186 -22.23 6.17 -3.54
CA LEU A 186 -23.18 6.67 -4.54
C LEU A 186 -24.55 5.98 -4.46
N ALA A 187 -24.59 4.68 -4.15
CA ALA A 187 -25.84 3.95 -3.94
C ALA A 187 -26.55 4.39 -2.65
N ARG A 188 -25.82 4.68 -1.57
CA ARG A 188 -26.36 5.26 -0.33
C ARG A 188 -26.82 6.69 -0.52
N ALA A 189 -26.04 7.53 -1.21
CA ALA A 189 -26.40 8.91 -1.50
C ALA A 189 -27.66 9.02 -2.38
N SER A 190 -27.88 8.07 -3.31
CA SER A 190 -29.09 8.05 -4.15
C SER A 190 -30.34 7.53 -3.45
N SER A 191 -30.22 6.92 -2.25
CA SER A 191 -31.36 6.43 -1.45
C SER A 191 -31.83 7.41 -0.38
N ILE A 192 -31.13 8.51 -0.15
CA ILE A 192 -31.52 9.56 0.79
C ILE A 192 -32.35 10.60 0.02
N SER A 193 -33.65 10.55 0.19
CA SER A 193 -34.55 11.56 -0.35
C SER A 193 -34.29 12.92 0.28
N VAL A 194 -34.05 13.88 -0.59
CA VAL A 194 -33.83 15.30 -0.30
C VAL A 194 -35.06 15.89 0.38
N ASP A 195 -34.98 16.10 1.67
CA ASP A 195 -35.81 17.08 2.40
C ASP A 195 -34.94 17.69 3.52
N LYS A 196 -34.06 18.61 3.15
CA LYS A 196 -33.46 19.55 4.10
C LYS A 196 -33.30 20.92 3.41
N GLU A 197 -34.06 21.88 3.92
CA GLU A 197 -33.92 23.29 3.57
C GLU A 197 -32.45 23.73 3.67
N LEU A 198 -31.98 24.35 2.59
CA LEU A 198 -30.70 25.04 2.53
C LEU A 198 -30.71 26.22 3.51
N ASP A 199 -30.09 26.04 4.66
CA ASP A 199 -29.75 27.15 5.53
C ASP A 199 -28.47 27.79 4.97
N ASN A 200 -28.62 29.04 4.45
CA ASN A 200 -27.56 29.83 3.90
C ASN A 200 -26.69 30.45 5.02
N ASN A 201 -25.91 29.63 5.68
CA ASN A 201 -24.76 30.11 6.45
C ASN A 201 -23.48 29.62 5.78
N ASN A 202 -22.72 30.56 5.29
CA ASN A 202 -21.49 30.42 4.53
C ASN A 202 -20.33 30.11 5.52
N ASP A 203 -20.44 28.96 6.24
CA ASP A 203 -19.31 28.39 6.95
C ASP A 203 -18.73 27.31 6.02
N ALA A 204 -17.59 27.65 5.39
CA ALA A 204 -16.86 26.69 4.57
C ALA A 204 -16.52 25.47 5.43
N ALA A 205 -17.04 24.30 5.05
CA ALA A 205 -16.76 23.03 5.74
C ALA A 205 -15.27 22.62 5.71
N CYS A 206 -14.43 23.46 5.11
CA CYS A 206 -13.01 23.26 4.86
C CYS A 206 -12.30 24.58 5.01
N GLU A 207 -11.66 24.81 6.14
CA GLU A 207 -10.79 25.99 6.33
C GLU A 207 -9.54 25.81 5.46
N ALA A 208 -9.17 26.86 4.71
CA ALA A 208 -7.98 26.82 3.86
C ALA A 208 -6.73 26.47 4.69
N ASP A 209 -5.85 25.65 4.12
CA ASP A 209 -4.64 25.13 4.73
C ASP A 209 -4.85 24.13 5.89
N SER A 210 -6.10 23.69 6.16
CA SER A 210 -6.36 22.63 7.14
C SER A 210 -6.23 21.23 6.54
N LEU A 211 -6.07 20.24 7.44
CA LEU A 211 -6.06 18.81 7.11
C LEU A 211 -7.33 18.18 7.68
N ILE A 212 -8.05 17.45 6.86
CA ILE A 212 -9.32 16.82 7.26
C ILE A 212 -9.38 15.36 6.87
N ARG A 213 -10.09 14.56 7.68
CA ARG A 213 -10.51 13.20 7.35
C ARG A 213 -11.83 12.86 8.02
N THR A 214 -12.48 11.77 7.61
CA THR A 214 -13.63 11.22 8.34
C THR A 214 -13.17 10.18 9.35
N GLU A 215 -14.00 9.87 10.36
CA GLU A 215 -13.71 8.79 11.32
C GLU A 215 -13.67 7.42 10.64
N ASP A 216 -14.44 7.25 9.56
CA ASP A 216 -14.62 5.98 8.85
C ASP A 216 -13.56 5.74 7.75
N SER A 217 -12.63 6.68 7.52
CA SER A 217 -11.60 6.58 6.47
C SER A 217 -10.25 7.09 6.97
N SER A 218 -9.18 6.39 6.64
CA SER A 218 -7.81 6.84 6.88
C SER A 218 -7.34 7.90 5.88
N THR A 219 -8.09 8.12 4.79
CA THR A 219 -7.72 9.09 3.75
C THR A 219 -7.71 10.52 4.29
N VAL A 220 -6.56 11.17 4.21
CA VAL A 220 -6.38 12.57 4.60
C VAL A 220 -6.48 13.48 3.37
N TYR A 221 -7.15 14.61 3.55
CA TYR A 221 -7.28 15.65 2.54
C TYR A 221 -6.72 16.97 3.05
N TYR A 222 -6.11 17.72 2.16
CA TYR A 222 -5.74 19.11 2.36
C TYR A 222 -6.84 20.03 1.82
N CYS A 223 -7.19 21.04 2.57
CA CYS A 223 -8.17 22.06 2.18
C CYS A 223 -7.48 23.20 1.44
N GLY A 224 -7.74 23.31 0.16
CA GLY A 224 -7.19 24.38 -0.67
C GLY A 224 -7.86 25.73 -0.45
N THR A 225 -7.15 26.82 -0.82
CA THR A 225 -7.68 28.19 -0.79
C THR A 225 -8.81 28.43 -1.81
N ASP A 226 -9.02 27.48 -2.73
CA ASP A 226 -10.12 27.45 -3.69
C ASP A 226 -11.43 26.87 -3.12
N GLY A 227 -11.40 26.43 -1.84
CA GLY A 227 -12.52 25.80 -1.17
C GLY A 227 -12.72 24.33 -1.54
N GLY A 228 -11.78 23.72 -2.26
CA GLY A 228 -11.77 22.33 -2.60
C GLY A 228 -10.84 21.50 -1.72
N ARG A 229 -11.06 20.18 -1.68
CA ARG A 229 -10.18 19.24 -1.00
C ARG A 229 -9.25 18.55 -2.00
N TYR A 230 -8.02 18.29 -1.57
CA TYR A 230 -6.98 17.63 -2.34
C TYR A 230 -6.53 16.38 -1.58
N VAL A 231 -6.58 15.21 -2.22
CA VAL A 231 -6.24 13.96 -1.56
C VAL A 231 -4.73 13.74 -1.52
N PHE A 232 -4.21 13.28 -0.39
CA PHE A 232 -2.87 12.69 -0.34
C PHE A 232 -2.95 11.28 -0.93
N GLN A 233 -2.12 11.02 -1.94
CA GLN A 233 -2.14 9.75 -2.68
C GLN A 233 -1.74 8.55 -1.81
N ASN A 234 -0.84 8.80 -0.88
CA ASN A 234 -0.32 7.84 0.10
C ASN A 234 0.35 8.60 1.26
N GLU A 235 0.72 7.86 2.28
CA GLU A 235 1.38 8.38 3.46
C GLU A 235 2.75 9.01 3.15
N SER A 236 3.52 8.44 2.20
CA SER A 236 4.80 9.03 1.77
C SER A 236 4.63 10.44 1.18
N THR A 237 3.53 10.68 0.43
CA THR A 237 3.19 12.04 -0.03
C THR A 237 2.82 12.94 1.14
N PHE A 238 2.03 12.43 2.11
CA PHE A 238 1.67 13.17 3.32
C PHE A 238 2.91 13.55 4.13
N PHE A 239 3.77 12.58 4.48
CA PHE A 239 5.00 12.82 5.24
C PHE A 239 6.07 13.60 4.47
N SER A 240 5.90 13.86 3.19
CA SER A 240 6.74 14.85 2.52
C SER A 240 6.42 16.28 2.95
N TRP A 241 5.23 16.53 3.50
CA TRP A 241 4.74 17.84 3.92
C TRP A 241 4.66 18.01 5.43
N TYR A 242 4.26 16.95 6.17
CA TYR A 242 3.94 16.95 7.59
C TYR A 242 4.72 15.86 8.33
N ASP A 243 5.04 16.09 9.58
CA ASP A 243 5.83 15.15 10.40
C ASP A 243 4.94 14.11 11.10
N ASN A 244 3.65 14.38 11.30
CA ASN A 244 2.68 13.51 11.96
C ASN A 244 1.24 13.92 11.59
N PHE A 245 0.26 13.18 12.11
CA PHE A 245 -1.17 13.43 11.86
C PHE A 245 -1.85 14.30 12.94
N ASP A 246 -1.09 14.95 13.83
CA ASP A 246 -1.65 15.67 15.00
C ASP A 246 -2.56 16.85 14.61
N GLU A 247 -2.35 17.42 13.41
CA GLU A 247 -3.13 18.56 12.89
C GLU A 247 -4.34 18.11 12.03
N VAL A 248 -4.58 16.80 11.91
CA VAL A 248 -5.69 16.29 11.09
C VAL A 248 -6.98 16.35 11.88
N GLU A 249 -7.92 17.14 11.39
CA GLU A 249 -9.23 17.34 11.98
C GLU A 249 -10.24 16.31 11.45
N PHE A 250 -11.14 15.85 12.33
CA PHE A 250 -12.22 14.95 11.93
C PHE A 250 -13.46 15.74 11.52
N VAL A 251 -13.95 15.46 10.31
CA VAL A 251 -15.21 15.97 9.79
C VAL A 251 -16.20 14.82 9.59
N THR A 252 -17.46 15.11 9.54
CA THR A 252 -18.50 14.11 9.23
C THR A 252 -18.45 13.75 7.74
N SER A 253 -18.97 12.58 7.39
CA SER A 253 -19.09 12.16 5.98
C SER A 253 -19.96 13.12 5.16
N ASP A 254 -20.99 13.75 5.77
CA ASP A 254 -21.83 14.75 5.11
C ASP A 254 -21.04 16.05 4.81
N GLU A 255 -20.25 16.52 5.77
CA GLU A 255 -19.35 17.68 5.59
C GLU A 255 -18.32 17.38 4.51
N MET A 256 -17.65 16.22 4.58
CA MET A 256 -16.69 15.78 3.57
C MET A 256 -17.32 15.73 2.17
N ALA A 257 -18.52 15.20 2.03
CA ALA A 257 -19.22 15.11 0.75
C ALA A 257 -19.61 16.49 0.17
N SER A 258 -19.75 17.51 1.03
CA SER A 258 -20.08 18.87 0.61
C SER A 258 -18.88 19.63 0.01
N ILE A 259 -17.64 19.16 0.26
CA ILE A 259 -16.40 19.79 -0.22
C ILE A 259 -16.01 19.19 -1.56
N PRO A 260 -15.89 19.97 -2.64
CA PRO A 260 -15.48 19.46 -3.95
C PRO A 260 -14.09 18.82 -3.90
N LEU A 261 -13.92 17.63 -4.51
CA LEU A 261 -12.60 17.06 -4.73
C LEU A 261 -11.95 17.80 -5.91
N SER A 262 -10.90 18.58 -5.63
CA SER A 262 -10.25 19.46 -6.61
C SER A 262 -8.97 18.87 -7.21
N GLY A 263 -8.42 17.80 -6.61
CA GLY A 263 -7.22 17.13 -7.14
C GLY A 263 -6.45 16.34 -6.11
N ASN A 264 -5.18 16.10 -6.43
CA ASN A 264 -4.24 15.37 -5.59
C ASN A 264 -3.16 16.32 -5.05
N VAL A 265 -2.70 16.05 -3.81
CA VAL A 265 -1.47 16.66 -3.30
C VAL A 265 -0.28 15.97 -3.94
N THR A 266 0.65 16.75 -4.48
CA THR A 266 1.93 16.26 -5.02
C THR A 266 2.98 16.15 -3.91
N TYR A 267 4.06 15.40 -4.13
CA TYR A 267 5.21 15.44 -3.23
C TYR A 267 5.71 16.87 -3.03
N LYS A 268 6.14 17.15 -1.80
CA LYS A 268 6.70 18.46 -1.46
C LYS A 268 7.95 18.74 -2.30
N PRO A 269 8.05 19.94 -2.90
CA PRO A 269 9.22 20.31 -3.70
C PRO A 269 10.53 20.08 -2.94
N GLY A 270 11.48 19.39 -3.60
CA GLY A 270 12.80 19.10 -3.05
C GLY A 270 12.84 17.96 -2.02
N SER A 271 11.71 17.34 -1.66
CA SER A 271 11.70 16.21 -0.72
C SER A 271 12.10 14.89 -1.39
N PHE A 272 11.46 14.56 -2.50
CA PHE A 272 11.66 13.32 -3.24
C PHE A 272 11.78 13.59 -4.75
N MET A 273 12.43 12.68 -5.42
CA MET A 273 12.34 12.50 -6.87
C MET A 273 11.26 11.45 -7.18
N ILE A 274 10.61 11.58 -8.33
CA ILE A 274 9.58 10.63 -8.75
C ILE A 274 9.86 10.05 -10.12
N LYS A 275 9.37 8.85 -10.36
CA LYS A 275 9.30 8.21 -11.67
C LYS A 275 7.99 7.43 -11.80
N ILE A 276 7.66 7.02 -13.02
CA ILE A 276 6.57 6.08 -13.32
C ILE A 276 7.17 4.80 -13.91
N LEU A 277 6.45 3.69 -13.72
CA LEU A 277 6.90 2.37 -14.20
C LEU A 277 7.08 2.31 -15.72
N SER A 278 6.28 3.08 -16.46
CA SER A 278 6.34 3.15 -17.91
C SER A 278 7.54 3.95 -18.47
N SER A 279 8.34 4.60 -17.60
CA SER A 279 9.49 5.41 -18.02
C SER A 279 10.67 5.30 -17.03
N PRO A 280 11.90 5.07 -17.52
CA PRO A 280 13.08 5.06 -16.66
C PRO A 280 13.54 6.46 -16.21
N LYS A 281 12.87 7.52 -16.67
CA LYS A 281 13.24 8.89 -16.33
C LYS A 281 12.84 9.22 -14.90
N VAL A 282 13.79 9.78 -14.14
CA VAL A 282 13.61 10.28 -12.80
C VAL A 282 13.46 11.80 -12.84
N TYR A 283 12.53 12.33 -12.06
CA TYR A 283 12.24 13.76 -12.06
C TYR A 283 12.30 14.31 -10.63
N ALA A 284 12.99 15.43 -10.46
CA ALA A 284 12.86 16.24 -9.26
C ALA A 284 11.51 16.95 -9.24
N VAL A 285 10.87 16.99 -8.08
CA VAL A 285 9.59 17.70 -7.89
C VAL A 285 9.88 19.15 -7.51
N GLY A 286 9.40 20.05 -8.33
CA GLY A 286 9.45 21.49 -8.13
C GLY A 286 8.12 22.08 -7.62
N HIS A 287 8.08 23.41 -7.47
CA HIS A 287 6.89 24.11 -7.02
C HIS A 287 5.67 23.86 -7.92
N GLY A 288 4.49 23.69 -7.30
CA GLY A 288 3.25 23.44 -8.01
C GLY A 288 3.18 22.09 -8.70
N GLY A 289 4.02 21.12 -8.31
CA GLY A 289 4.08 19.81 -8.95
C GLY A 289 4.80 19.81 -10.31
N SER A 290 5.64 20.82 -10.59
CA SER A 290 6.48 20.82 -11.78
C SER A 290 7.55 19.73 -11.70
N LEU A 291 7.75 18.99 -12.80
CA LEU A 291 8.72 17.91 -12.89
C LEU A 291 9.92 18.33 -13.72
N HIS A 292 11.08 18.21 -13.15
CA HIS A 292 12.35 18.52 -13.79
C HIS A 292 13.16 17.25 -13.99
N TRP A 293 13.34 16.83 -15.24
CA TRP A 293 14.09 15.61 -15.53
C TRP A 293 15.54 15.73 -15.05
N VAL A 294 15.97 14.77 -14.25
CA VAL A 294 17.35 14.69 -13.76
C VAL A 294 18.11 13.72 -14.67
N ALA A 295 18.99 14.26 -15.53
CA ALA A 295 19.59 13.51 -16.62
C ALA A 295 20.83 12.69 -16.22
N SER A 296 21.44 12.95 -15.06
CA SER A 296 22.66 12.27 -14.63
C SER A 296 22.72 12.01 -13.13
N ASN A 297 23.47 10.98 -12.74
CA ASN A 297 23.73 10.68 -11.32
C ASN A 297 24.47 11.83 -10.62
N ALA A 298 25.29 12.60 -11.34
CA ALA A 298 26.00 13.74 -10.76
C ALA A 298 25.03 14.86 -10.38
N ASP A 299 23.97 15.11 -11.18
CA ASP A 299 22.94 16.08 -10.86
C ASP A 299 22.09 15.61 -9.68
N THR A 300 21.74 14.31 -9.62
CA THR A 300 21.02 13.72 -8.49
C THR A 300 21.82 13.81 -7.20
N GLU A 301 23.11 13.49 -7.22
CA GLU A 301 24.01 13.60 -6.06
C GLU A 301 24.15 15.05 -5.58
N SER A 302 24.21 16.00 -6.51
CA SER A 302 24.26 17.43 -6.18
C SER A 302 23.00 17.94 -5.51
N LEU A 303 21.81 17.45 -5.93
CA LEU A 303 20.51 17.88 -5.39
C LEU A 303 20.16 17.18 -4.07
N TYR A 304 20.44 15.88 -3.95
CA TYR A 304 19.97 15.02 -2.87
C TYR A 304 21.09 14.35 -2.06
N GLY A 305 22.35 14.64 -2.37
CA GLY A 305 23.52 14.05 -1.69
C GLY A 305 23.87 12.65 -2.20
N SER A 306 24.88 12.03 -1.56
CA SER A 306 25.43 10.73 -1.98
C SER A 306 24.41 9.56 -1.87
N ASN A 307 23.37 9.71 -1.06
CA ASN A 307 22.31 8.72 -0.88
C ASN A 307 21.04 9.07 -1.68
N TRP A 308 21.19 9.82 -2.77
CA TRP A 308 20.08 10.32 -3.58
C TRP A 308 19.11 9.24 -4.05
N ALA A 309 19.59 8.01 -4.25
CA ALA A 309 18.75 6.90 -4.67
C ALA A 309 17.60 6.59 -3.67
N LEU A 310 17.82 6.83 -2.38
CA LEU A 310 16.79 6.66 -1.34
C LEU A 310 15.64 7.68 -1.44
N PHE A 311 15.82 8.73 -2.24
CA PHE A 311 14.81 9.78 -2.45
C PHE A 311 13.99 9.59 -3.73
N ILE A 312 14.13 8.45 -4.43
CA ILE A 312 13.29 8.13 -5.59
C ILE A 312 12.02 7.42 -5.09
N ARG A 313 10.88 7.85 -5.62
CA ARG A 313 9.58 7.23 -5.39
C ARG A 313 8.93 6.89 -6.72
N ASP A 314 8.44 5.67 -6.84
CA ASP A 314 7.55 5.32 -7.92
C ASP A 314 6.15 5.86 -7.63
N ILE A 315 5.52 6.43 -8.66
CA ILE A 315 4.13 6.83 -8.60
C ILE A 315 3.33 6.07 -9.66
N PRO A 316 2.12 5.62 -9.34
CA PRO A 316 1.26 5.00 -10.33
C PRO A 316 0.98 5.97 -11.49
N ASP A 317 0.93 5.45 -12.71
CA ASP A 317 0.71 6.24 -13.94
C ASP A 317 -0.56 7.12 -13.86
N GLY A 318 -1.58 6.67 -13.12
CA GLY A 318 -2.82 7.42 -12.90
C GLY A 318 -2.62 8.75 -12.15
N PHE A 319 -1.59 8.86 -11.33
CA PHE A 319 -1.27 10.09 -10.59
C PHE A 319 -0.31 11.01 -11.33
N TRP A 320 0.27 10.55 -12.44
CA TRP A 320 1.16 11.37 -13.26
C TRP A 320 0.48 12.69 -13.72
N GLY A 321 -0.82 12.64 -13.96
CA GLY A 321 -1.61 13.82 -14.36
C GLY A 321 -1.72 14.93 -13.30
N ALA A 322 -1.33 14.68 -12.06
CA ALA A 322 -1.23 15.70 -11.00
C ALA A 322 0.04 16.55 -11.10
N TYR A 323 0.97 16.16 -11.98
CA TYR A 323 2.25 16.81 -12.17
C TYR A 323 2.35 17.43 -13.56
N GLU A 324 3.15 18.49 -13.69
CA GLU A 324 3.43 19.13 -14.99
C GLU A 324 4.90 18.92 -15.35
N VAL A 325 5.17 18.31 -16.52
CA VAL A 325 6.55 18.11 -17.00
C VAL A 325 7.13 19.48 -17.41
N GLY A 326 8.11 19.93 -16.66
CA GLY A 326 8.88 21.14 -16.89
C GLY A 326 10.17 20.92 -17.67
N GLU A 327 11.08 21.87 -17.57
CA GLU A 327 12.39 21.81 -18.23
C GLU A 327 13.34 20.84 -17.51
N GLU A 328 14.31 20.31 -18.25
CA GLU A 328 15.41 19.50 -17.71
C GLU A 328 16.22 20.31 -16.69
N VAL A 329 16.70 19.65 -15.62
CA VAL A 329 17.67 20.25 -14.70
C VAL A 329 18.98 20.46 -15.46
N THR A 330 19.22 21.68 -15.91
CA THR A 330 20.49 22.07 -16.52
C THR A 330 21.24 22.96 -15.54
N ASN A 331 22.37 22.49 -15.02
CA ASN A 331 23.28 23.19 -14.10
C ASN A 331 22.78 23.34 -12.65
N VAL A 332 23.04 22.32 -11.86
CA VAL A 332 23.09 22.46 -10.40
C VAL A 332 24.53 22.86 -10.03
N TYR A 333 24.73 24.14 -9.75
CA TYR A 333 25.99 24.66 -9.20
C TYR A 333 25.87 24.80 -7.68
#